data_965093fab0003f4b326cd9146ae6260c
#
_entry.id   965093fab0003f4b326cd9146ae6260c
#
_cell.length_a   1.000
_cell.length_b   1.000
_cell.length_c   1.000
_cell.angle_alpha   90.00
_cell.angle_beta   90.00
_cell.angle_gamma   90.00
#
_symmetry.space_group_name_H-M   'P 1'
#
loop_
_entity.id
_entity.type
_entity.pdbx_description
1 polymer ?
#
loop_
_entity_poly.entity_id
_entity_poly.type
_entity_poly.pdbx_seq_one_letter_code
_entity_poly.pdbx_strand_id
1 'polypeptide(L)'
;PVAQLAAFKDPISPRTDPSMAIHYNGSALWLDAQKNGNPWLNPYSTAAVEYVGDLVEEVQQLGFEQVVLTNVQFPKLSKKQDYGTTNGVSRADQLKADIAALQDRLSGKVTLWFSYTLDQCKNSSVALDVPALTLGVQNLLVTSDAAMDADALQALETAATDAGVENLTVHAADRFETNRVSG
;
A
#
# COMPACT_ATOMS: atom_id res chain seq x y z
N PRO A 1 -0.03 -20.66 -2.79
CA PRO A 1 -0.72 -19.98 -1.67
C PRO A 1 -0.50 -18.46 -1.74
N VAL A 2 -1.45 -17.68 -1.19
CA VAL A 2 -1.41 -16.22 -1.15
C VAL A 2 -1.30 -15.78 0.31
N ALA A 3 -0.33 -14.91 0.62
CA ALA A 3 -0.23 -14.26 1.90
C ALA A 3 -0.69 -12.80 1.81
N GLN A 4 -1.23 -12.26 2.89
CA GLN A 4 -1.57 -10.85 3.01
C GLN A 4 -0.83 -10.24 4.18
N LEU A 5 -0.15 -9.12 3.94
CA LEU A 5 0.62 -8.38 4.94
C LEU A 5 0.16 -6.92 4.96
N ALA A 6 0.04 -6.35 6.16
CA ALA A 6 -0.07 -4.91 6.31
C ALA A 6 1.33 -4.29 6.22
N ALA A 7 1.52 -3.33 5.31
CA ALA A 7 2.82 -2.70 5.11
C ALA A 7 3.12 -1.67 6.21
N PHE A 8 2.65 -0.43 6.07
CA PHE A 8 2.99 0.64 7.00
C PHE A 8 2.12 0.70 8.26
N LYS A 9 0.96 0.06 8.25
CA LYS A 9 0.12 -0.08 9.46
C LYS A 9 0.61 -1.25 10.31
N ASP A 10 1.73 -1.07 10.96
CA ASP A 10 2.35 -2.07 11.83
C ASP A 10 2.33 -1.56 13.29
N PRO A 11 1.62 -2.23 14.20
CA PRO A 11 1.50 -1.77 15.58
C PRO A 11 2.71 -2.14 16.45
N ILE A 12 3.63 -2.97 15.97
CA ILE A 12 4.70 -3.59 16.77
C ILE A 12 6.06 -3.00 16.40
N SER A 13 6.44 -3.08 15.13
CA SER A 13 7.80 -2.75 14.70
C SER A 13 8.23 -1.31 14.98
N PRO A 14 7.35 -0.28 14.87
CA PRO A 14 7.71 1.08 15.27
C PRO A 14 7.99 1.25 16.76
N ARG A 15 7.50 0.34 17.60
CA ARG A 15 7.81 0.34 19.05
C ARG A 15 9.16 -0.29 19.33
N THR A 16 9.56 -1.25 18.51
CA THR A 16 10.85 -1.95 18.63
C THR A 16 11.98 -1.10 18.03
N ASP A 17 11.72 -0.50 16.89
CA ASP A 17 12.65 0.44 16.21
C ASP A 17 11.94 1.76 15.86
N PRO A 18 11.96 2.74 16.79
CA PRO A 18 11.34 4.03 16.56
C PRO A 18 11.91 4.83 15.37
N SER A 19 13.10 4.50 14.87
CA SER A 19 13.68 5.17 13.71
C SER A 19 12.87 4.95 12.42
N MET A 20 12.10 3.87 12.37
CA MET A 20 11.20 3.56 11.25
C MET A 20 9.80 4.18 11.39
N ALA A 21 9.50 4.85 12.49
CA ALA A 21 8.16 5.30 12.83
C ALA A 21 7.86 6.72 12.37
N ILE A 22 6.56 7.02 12.20
CA ILE A 22 6.06 8.39 12.21
C ILE A 22 6.12 8.91 13.64
N HIS A 23 6.70 10.10 13.85
CA HIS A 23 6.82 10.70 15.15
C HIS A 23 5.75 11.77 15.43
N TYR A 24 5.65 12.10 16.69
CA TYR A 24 4.87 13.20 17.23
C TYR A 24 5.81 14.09 18.07
N ASN A 25 6.01 15.33 17.67
CA ASN A 25 6.83 16.27 18.42
C ASN A 25 8.21 15.71 18.85
N GLY A 26 9.08 15.43 17.90
CA GLY A 26 10.44 14.95 18.16
C GLY A 26 10.53 13.44 18.28
N SER A 27 10.81 12.89 19.48
CA SER A 27 11.08 11.46 19.65
C SER A 27 9.87 10.58 19.98
N ALA A 28 8.74 11.19 20.36
CA ALA A 28 7.54 10.43 20.69
C ALA A 28 6.89 9.83 19.43
N LEU A 29 6.37 8.60 19.55
CA LEU A 29 5.65 7.95 18.47
C LEU A 29 4.31 8.65 18.22
N TRP A 30 4.00 8.90 16.95
CA TRP A 30 2.65 9.28 16.57
C TRP A 30 1.73 8.06 16.61
N LEU A 31 0.53 8.21 17.19
CA LEU A 31 -0.47 7.16 17.29
C LEU A 31 -1.74 7.56 16.54
N ASP A 32 -2.36 6.60 15.89
CA ASP A 32 -3.56 6.80 15.05
C ASP A 32 -4.85 7.07 15.84
N ALA A 33 -4.81 6.93 17.17
CA ALA A 33 -5.89 7.32 18.07
C ALA A 33 -5.34 7.78 19.43
N GLN A 34 -6.10 8.63 20.13
CA GLN A 34 -5.72 9.11 21.46
C GLN A 34 -5.77 8.01 22.52
N LYS A 35 -6.71 7.08 22.40
CA LYS A 35 -6.88 5.95 23.31
C LYS A 35 -6.70 4.66 22.54
N ASN A 36 -5.76 3.82 22.99
CA ASN A 36 -5.43 2.56 22.35
C ASN A 36 -5.00 2.67 20.89
N GLY A 37 -4.41 3.81 20.51
CA GLY A 37 -3.89 4.03 19.16
C GLY A 37 -2.62 3.22 18.90
N ASN A 38 -2.39 2.94 17.63
CA ASN A 38 -1.21 2.22 17.15
C ASN A 38 -0.25 3.16 16.42
N PRO A 39 1.05 2.95 16.57
CA PRO A 39 2.04 3.64 15.74
C PRO A 39 1.99 3.10 14.31
N TRP A 40 2.60 3.86 13.41
CA TRP A 40 2.75 3.50 12.01
C TRP A 40 4.20 3.59 11.57
N LEU A 41 4.61 2.72 10.67
CA LEU A 41 5.85 2.87 9.92
C LEU A 41 5.76 4.12 9.02
N ASN A 42 6.90 4.78 8.88
CA ASN A 42 7.02 6.02 8.10
C ASN A 42 7.40 5.70 6.65
N PRO A 43 6.54 5.98 5.66
CA PRO A 43 6.87 5.76 4.25
C PRO A 43 8.12 6.51 3.77
N TYR A 44 8.51 7.61 4.43
CA TYR A 44 9.77 8.32 4.14
C TYR A 44 11.01 7.64 4.72
N SER A 45 10.85 6.66 5.60
CA SER A 45 11.97 5.91 6.17
C SER A 45 12.42 4.80 5.22
N THR A 46 13.63 4.90 4.70
CA THR A 46 14.24 3.84 3.87
C THR A 46 14.27 2.52 4.64
N ALA A 47 14.61 2.54 5.93
CA ALA A 47 14.63 1.36 6.77
C ALA A 47 13.24 0.73 6.91
N ALA A 48 12.17 1.52 6.97
CA ALA A 48 10.80 1.00 7.01
C ALA A 48 10.42 0.28 5.71
N VAL A 49 10.77 0.85 4.56
CA VAL A 49 10.52 0.23 3.25
C VAL A 49 11.34 -1.07 3.10
N GLU A 50 12.61 -1.05 3.49
CA GLU A 50 13.46 -2.25 3.51
C GLU A 50 12.87 -3.34 4.41
N TYR A 51 12.39 -2.99 5.60
CA TYR A 51 11.73 -3.91 6.51
C TYR A 51 10.47 -4.56 5.89
N VAL A 52 9.64 -3.81 5.20
CA VAL A 52 8.49 -4.38 4.46
C VAL A 52 8.96 -5.38 3.40
N GLY A 53 10.02 -5.06 2.67
CA GLY A 53 10.63 -5.97 1.70
C GLY A 53 11.17 -7.25 2.35
N ASP A 54 11.83 -7.14 3.51
CA ASP A 54 12.32 -8.28 4.28
C ASP A 54 11.17 -9.21 4.71
N LEU A 55 10.06 -8.65 5.19
CA LEU A 55 8.87 -9.44 5.54
C LEU A 55 8.31 -10.22 4.37
N VAL A 56 8.26 -9.61 3.18
CA VAL A 56 7.79 -10.31 1.97
C VAL A 56 8.75 -11.45 1.60
N GLU A 57 10.05 -11.24 1.71
CA GLU A 57 11.05 -12.29 1.45
C GLU A 57 10.96 -13.43 2.47
N GLU A 58 10.71 -13.15 3.76
CA GLU A 58 10.47 -14.18 4.76
C GLU A 58 9.23 -15.03 4.42
N VAL A 59 8.15 -14.39 4.04
CA VAL A 59 6.91 -15.07 3.62
C VAL A 59 7.14 -15.92 2.37
N GLN A 60 7.94 -15.44 1.42
CA GLN A 60 8.34 -16.19 0.24
C GLN A 60 9.14 -17.46 0.62
N GLN A 61 10.06 -17.35 1.58
CA GLN A 61 10.83 -18.50 2.09
C GLN A 61 9.94 -19.55 2.76
N LEU A 62 8.76 -19.15 3.28
CA LEU A 62 7.74 -20.06 3.81
C LEU A 62 6.91 -20.74 2.71
N GLY A 63 7.19 -20.47 1.44
CA GLY A 63 6.55 -21.10 0.29
C GLY A 63 5.34 -20.33 -0.29
N PHE A 64 5.15 -19.07 0.08
CA PHE A 64 4.14 -18.23 -0.56
C PHE A 64 4.68 -17.61 -1.85
N GLU A 65 4.01 -17.84 -2.94
CA GLU A 65 4.39 -17.35 -4.27
C GLU A 65 3.74 -16.01 -4.61
N GLN A 66 2.67 -15.68 -3.91
CA GLN A 66 1.93 -14.43 -4.07
C GLN A 66 1.77 -13.75 -2.73
N VAL A 67 2.03 -12.45 -2.70
CA VAL A 67 1.89 -11.62 -1.50
C VAL A 67 1.08 -10.37 -1.83
N VAL A 68 0.06 -10.12 -1.02
CA VAL A 68 -0.76 -8.90 -1.09
C VAL A 68 -0.30 -7.95 0.02
N LEU A 69 0.16 -6.77 -0.35
CA LEU A 69 0.42 -5.68 0.58
C LEU A 69 -0.81 -4.79 0.71
N THR A 70 -1.31 -4.68 1.93
CA THR A 70 -2.32 -3.68 2.32
C THR A 70 -1.65 -2.52 3.03
N ASN A 71 -2.34 -1.39 3.15
CA ASN A 71 -1.86 -0.21 3.89
C ASN A 71 -0.50 0.33 3.39
N VAL A 72 -0.24 0.24 2.09
CA VAL A 72 0.84 0.99 1.44
C VAL A 72 0.33 2.41 1.22
N GLN A 73 0.26 3.15 2.32
CA GLN A 73 -0.38 4.45 2.42
C GLN A 73 0.10 5.18 3.68
N PHE A 74 -0.21 6.46 3.76
CA PHE A 74 -0.10 7.22 5.00
C PHE A 74 -1.33 6.98 5.89
N PRO A 75 -1.20 7.14 7.21
CA PRO A 75 -2.36 7.18 8.09
C PRO A 75 -3.20 8.44 7.84
N LYS A 76 -4.34 8.53 8.49
CA LYS A 76 -5.18 9.74 8.45
C LYS A 76 -4.33 10.98 8.76
N LEU A 77 -4.45 12.01 7.94
CA LEU A 77 -3.69 13.24 8.10
C LEU A 77 -3.93 13.89 9.48
N SER A 78 -2.84 14.25 10.14
CA SER A 78 -2.84 14.98 11.40
C SER A 78 -1.72 16.03 11.36
N LYS A 79 -1.98 17.22 11.89
CA LYS A 79 -0.98 18.29 12.00
C LYS A 79 0.21 17.94 12.91
N LYS A 80 0.12 16.84 13.62
CA LYS A 80 1.13 16.40 14.59
C LYS A 80 2.00 15.27 14.07
N GLN A 81 1.83 14.86 12.81
CA GLN A 81 2.68 13.86 12.17
C GLN A 81 4.00 14.50 11.74
N ASP A 82 5.10 13.94 12.24
CA ASP A 82 6.46 14.29 11.87
C ASP A 82 7.09 13.13 11.11
N TYR A 83 7.38 13.36 9.83
CA TYR A 83 8.00 12.37 8.95
C TYR A 83 9.53 12.49 8.92
N GLY A 84 10.12 13.40 9.69
CA GLY A 84 11.55 13.69 9.62
C GLY A 84 11.94 14.42 8.34
N THR A 85 13.09 14.06 7.78
CA THR A 85 13.60 14.70 6.56
C THR A 85 12.89 14.14 5.34
N THR A 86 12.11 14.96 4.65
CA THR A 86 11.37 14.57 3.43
C THR A 86 12.05 15.05 2.14
N ASN A 87 13.06 15.90 2.23
CA ASN A 87 13.76 16.55 1.09
C ASN A 87 12.80 17.24 0.09
N GLY A 88 11.65 17.71 0.57
CA GLY A 88 10.62 18.33 -0.27
C GLY A 88 9.83 17.35 -1.15
N VAL A 89 10.02 16.04 -1.01
CA VAL A 89 9.27 15.01 -1.72
C VAL A 89 7.84 14.98 -1.18
N SER A 90 6.85 15.04 -2.07
CA SER A 90 5.45 14.92 -1.70
C SER A 90 5.12 13.51 -1.19
N ARG A 91 4.05 13.38 -0.37
CA ARG A 91 3.60 12.07 0.12
C ARG A 91 3.25 11.10 -1.02
N ALA A 92 2.58 11.60 -2.05
CA ALA A 92 2.26 10.81 -3.23
C ALA A 92 3.51 10.32 -3.98
N ASP A 93 4.50 11.21 -4.19
CA ASP A 93 5.74 10.84 -4.85
C ASP A 93 6.58 9.88 -4.01
N GLN A 94 6.53 10.01 -2.68
CA GLN A 94 7.18 9.04 -1.79
C GLN A 94 6.54 7.67 -1.90
N LEU A 95 5.21 7.57 -1.91
CA LEU A 95 4.52 6.28 -2.11
C LEU A 95 4.83 5.66 -3.47
N LYS A 96 4.90 6.46 -4.54
CA LYS A 96 5.33 5.98 -5.86
C LYS A 96 6.74 5.40 -5.82
N ALA A 97 7.67 6.07 -5.14
CA ALA A 97 9.04 5.61 -4.99
C ALA A 97 9.12 4.30 -4.17
N ASP A 98 8.37 4.20 -3.09
CA ASP A 98 8.32 3.01 -2.23
C ASP A 98 7.73 1.81 -2.98
N ILE A 99 6.65 2.01 -3.71
CA ILE A 99 6.02 0.98 -4.56
C ILE A 99 7.01 0.51 -5.63
N ALA A 100 7.67 1.43 -6.33
CA ALA A 100 8.67 1.09 -7.34
C ALA A 100 9.83 0.30 -6.75
N ALA A 101 10.34 0.69 -5.59
CA ALA A 101 11.44 0.01 -4.90
C ALA A 101 11.05 -1.42 -4.48
N LEU A 102 9.85 -1.61 -3.95
CA LEU A 102 9.35 -2.94 -3.55
C LEU A 102 9.12 -3.83 -4.78
N GLN A 103 8.53 -3.30 -5.84
CA GLN A 103 8.32 -4.04 -7.09
C GLN A 103 9.66 -4.47 -7.71
N ASP A 104 10.64 -3.58 -7.75
CA ASP A 104 11.97 -3.87 -8.29
C ASP A 104 12.70 -4.93 -7.48
N ARG A 105 12.76 -4.77 -6.16
CA ARG A 105 13.43 -5.70 -5.24
C ARG A 105 12.85 -7.12 -5.31
N LEU A 106 11.53 -7.24 -5.43
CA LEU A 106 10.80 -8.50 -5.31
C LEU A 106 10.46 -9.12 -6.67
N SER A 107 10.83 -8.46 -7.76
CA SER A 107 10.65 -8.97 -9.13
C SER A 107 11.32 -10.33 -9.29
N GLY A 108 10.56 -11.29 -9.83
CA GLY A 108 11.03 -12.66 -10.02
C GLY A 108 11.10 -13.53 -8.75
N LYS A 109 10.83 -12.94 -7.58
CA LYS A 109 10.81 -13.67 -6.30
C LYS A 109 9.38 -14.06 -5.90
N VAL A 110 8.46 -13.11 -5.97
CA VAL A 110 7.03 -13.30 -5.70
C VAL A 110 6.19 -12.51 -6.71
N THR A 111 4.93 -12.88 -6.87
CA THR A 111 3.94 -11.99 -7.47
C THR A 111 3.44 -11.04 -6.38
N LEU A 112 3.88 -9.78 -6.46
CA LEU A 112 3.55 -8.77 -5.46
C LEU A 112 2.31 -7.98 -5.90
N TRP A 113 1.29 -8.00 -5.05
CA TRP A 113 0.04 -7.27 -5.23
C TRP A 113 -0.05 -6.10 -4.24
N PHE A 114 -0.64 -5.00 -4.68
CA PHE A 114 -1.01 -3.89 -3.80
C PHE A 114 -2.53 -3.79 -3.73
N SER A 115 -3.07 -3.69 -2.52
CA SER A 115 -4.52 -3.65 -2.32
C SER A 115 -4.99 -2.26 -1.93
N TYR A 116 -5.96 -1.77 -2.69
CA TYR A 116 -6.65 -0.50 -2.45
C TYR A 116 -8.16 -0.67 -2.61
N THR A 117 -8.93 0.19 -1.96
CA THR A 117 -10.38 0.24 -2.17
C THR A 117 -10.72 0.83 -3.54
N LEU A 118 -11.91 0.51 -4.05
CA LEU A 118 -12.40 1.08 -5.31
C LEU A 118 -12.40 2.61 -5.28
N ASP A 119 -12.81 3.20 -4.15
CA ASP A 119 -12.80 4.65 -3.97
C ASP A 119 -11.38 5.23 -4.04
N GLN A 120 -10.41 4.60 -3.35
CA GLN A 120 -9.01 5.01 -3.42
C GLN A 120 -8.42 4.89 -4.82
N CYS A 121 -8.86 3.93 -5.62
CA CYS A 121 -8.39 3.79 -7.00
C CYS A 121 -8.80 4.95 -7.88
N LYS A 122 -10.01 5.47 -7.69
CA LYS A 122 -10.63 6.49 -8.54
C LYS A 122 -10.42 7.92 -8.06
N ASN A 123 -10.34 8.12 -6.75
CA ASN A 123 -10.38 9.43 -6.12
C ASN A 123 -9.14 9.68 -5.26
N SER A 124 -8.76 10.93 -5.13
CA SER A 124 -7.78 11.34 -4.13
C SER A 124 -8.32 11.09 -2.72
N SER A 125 -7.46 10.67 -1.82
CA SER A 125 -7.80 10.40 -0.43
C SER A 125 -6.77 11.02 0.51
N VAL A 126 -7.12 11.17 1.79
CA VAL A 126 -6.19 11.66 2.81
C VAL A 126 -5.02 10.71 3.06
N ALA A 127 -5.14 9.45 2.67
CA ALA A 127 -4.11 8.44 2.82
C ALA A 127 -3.08 8.44 1.67
N LEU A 128 -3.48 8.87 0.47
CA LEU A 128 -2.67 8.77 -0.75
C LEU A 128 -2.38 10.13 -1.41
N ASP A 129 -3.19 11.15 -1.15
CA ASP A 129 -3.22 12.47 -1.80
C ASP A 129 -3.59 12.45 -3.29
N VAL A 130 -3.49 11.31 -3.93
CA VAL A 130 -3.84 11.06 -5.34
C VAL A 130 -4.63 9.76 -5.48
N PRO A 131 -5.30 9.50 -6.61
CA PRO A 131 -5.88 8.19 -6.90
C PRO A 131 -4.81 7.08 -6.92
N ALA A 132 -5.10 5.92 -6.34
CA ALA A 132 -4.18 4.80 -6.29
C ALA A 132 -3.73 4.32 -7.68
N LEU A 133 -4.58 4.45 -8.70
CA LEU A 133 -4.22 4.14 -10.09
C LEU A 133 -3.03 4.96 -10.62
N THR A 134 -2.71 6.10 -10.00
CA THR A 134 -1.57 6.94 -10.40
C THR A 134 -0.25 6.56 -9.71
N LEU A 135 -0.25 5.56 -8.83
CA LEU A 135 0.93 5.21 -8.00
C LEU A 135 1.93 4.26 -8.67
N GLY A 136 1.66 3.80 -9.90
CA GLY A 136 2.59 2.92 -10.64
C GLY A 136 2.53 1.44 -10.20
N VAL A 137 1.40 0.99 -9.68
CA VAL A 137 1.17 -0.39 -9.27
C VAL A 137 1.06 -1.31 -10.50
N GLN A 138 1.80 -2.41 -10.52
CA GLN A 138 1.75 -3.41 -11.59
C GLN A 138 0.64 -4.44 -11.36
N ASN A 139 0.53 -4.99 -10.15
CA ASN A 139 -0.52 -5.95 -9.80
C ASN A 139 -1.43 -5.33 -8.74
N LEU A 140 -2.66 -5.07 -9.10
CA LEU A 140 -3.63 -4.34 -8.28
C LEU A 140 -4.76 -5.25 -7.83
N LEU A 141 -4.97 -5.31 -6.51
CA LEU A 141 -6.15 -5.91 -5.91
C LEU A 141 -7.08 -4.78 -5.45
N VAL A 142 -8.26 -4.70 -6.06
CA VAL A 142 -9.29 -3.72 -5.71
C VAL A 142 -10.32 -4.36 -4.82
N THR A 143 -10.60 -3.73 -3.69
CA THR A 143 -11.67 -4.16 -2.78
C THR A 143 -12.85 -3.19 -2.85
N SER A 144 -14.08 -3.73 -2.72
CA SER A 144 -15.31 -2.95 -2.63
C SER A 144 -16.28 -3.63 -1.68
N ASP A 145 -16.84 -2.86 -0.74
CA ASP A 145 -17.89 -3.35 0.16
C ASP A 145 -19.25 -3.48 -0.54
N ALA A 146 -19.39 -2.85 -1.71
CA ALA A 146 -20.58 -2.93 -2.55
C ALA A 146 -20.37 -3.90 -3.71
N ALA A 147 -21.46 -4.43 -4.25
CA ALA A 147 -21.46 -5.16 -5.51
C ALA A 147 -21.02 -4.26 -6.68
N MET A 148 -20.35 -4.83 -7.65
CA MET A 148 -19.95 -4.15 -8.89
C MET A 148 -20.67 -4.77 -10.07
N ASP A 149 -21.45 -3.96 -10.79
CA ASP A 149 -22.04 -4.38 -12.04
C ASP A 149 -21.01 -4.46 -13.19
N ALA A 150 -21.44 -4.98 -14.33
CA ALA A 150 -20.55 -5.17 -15.48
C ALA A 150 -19.97 -3.85 -16.01
N ASP A 151 -20.74 -2.76 -15.98
CA ASP A 151 -20.29 -1.45 -16.47
C ASP A 151 -19.23 -0.85 -15.52
N ALA A 152 -19.42 -0.97 -14.20
CA ALA A 152 -18.46 -0.52 -13.21
C ALA A 152 -17.16 -1.33 -13.31
N LEU A 153 -17.24 -2.65 -13.50
CA LEU A 153 -16.09 -3.51 -13.69
C LEU A 153 -15.33 -3.14 -14.97
N GLN A 154 -16.03 -2.96 -16.08
CA GLN A 154 -15.43 -2.57 -17.36
C GLN A 154 -14.73 -1.20 -17.26
N ALA A 155 -15.34 -0.25 -16.59
CA ALA A 155 -14.74 1.07 -16.37
C ALA A 155 -13.46 0.99 -15.55
N LEU A 156 -13.43 0.14 -14.51
CA LEU A 156 -12.24 -0.10 -13.71
C LEU A 156 -11.14 -0.78 -14.52
N GLU A 157 -11.45 -1.80 -15.30
CA GLU A 157 -10.49 -2.50 -16.16
C GLU A 157 -9.86 -1.54 -17.18
N THR A 158 -10.66 -0.69 -17.82
CA THR A 158 -10.16 0.32 -18.76
C THR A 158 -9.23 1.32 -18.07
N ALA A 159 -9.64 1.85 -16.92
CA ALA A 159 -8.83 2.80 -16.16
C ALA A 159 -7.50 2.16 -15.64
N ALA A 160 -7.55 0.90 -15.22
CA ALA A 160 -6.36 0.16 -14.78
C ALA A 160 -5.39 -0.08 -15.96
N THR A 161 -5.91 -0.48 -17.12
CA THR A 161 -5.11 -0.66 -18.34
C THR A 161 -4.43 0.65 -18.75
N ASP A 162 -5.17 1.76 -18.78
CA ASP A 162 -4.66 3.08 -19.13
C ASP A 162 -3.59 3.56 -18.12
N ALA A 163 -3.69 3.15 -16.88
CA ALA A 163 -2.71 3.44 -15.82
C ALA A 163 -1.46 2.54 -15.85
N GLY A 164 -1.40 1.53 -16.72
CA GLY A 164 -0.27 0.60 -16.82
C GLY A 164 -0.32 -0.57 -15.83
N VAL A 165 -1.47 -0.84 -15.20
CA VAL A 165 -1.68 -2.04 -14.39
C VAL A 165 -1.63 -3.27 -15.29
N GLU A 166 -0.80 -4.25 -14.93
CA GLU A 166 -0.62 -5.48 -15.71
C GLU A 166 -1.63 -6.56 -15.33
N ASN A 167 -1.91 -6.69 -14.05
CA ASN A 167 -2.87 -7.65 -13.51
C ASN A 167 -3.82 -6.97 -12.53
N LEU A 168 -5.10 -7.23 -12.69
CA LEU A 168 -6.17 -6.72 -11.86
C LEU A 168 -6.94 -7.87 -11.20
N THR A 169 -7.08 -7.83 -9.89
CA THR A 169 -7.99 -8.68 -9.13
C THR A 169 -9.03 -7.80 -8.45
N VAL A 170 -10.30 -8.18 -8.56
CA VAL A 170 -11.41 -7.47 -7.93
C VAL A 170 -12.08 -8.37 -6.91
N HIS A 171 -12.17 -7.88 -5.68
CA HIS A 171 -12.92 -8.50 -4.60
C HIS A 171 -14.02 -7.55 -4.14
N ALA A 172 -15.22 -7.77 -4.66
CA ALA A 172 -16.42 -7.02 -4.33
C ALA A 172 -17.38 -7.87 -3.48
N ALA A 173 -18.47 -7.28 -3.01
CA ALA A 173 -19.46 -7.97 -2.17
C ALA A 173 -20.10 -9.20 -2.86
N ASP A 174 -20.18 -9.20 -4.19
CA ASP A 174 -20.84 -10.24 -5.00
C ASP A 174 -19.90 -11.08 -5.85
N ARG A 175 -18.59 -10.79 -5.85
CA ARG A 175 -17.64 -11.49 -6.73
C ARG A 175 -16.19 -11.44 -6.26
N PHE A 176 -15.44 -12.41 -6.73
CA PHE A 176 -13.99 -12.39 -6.74
C PHE A 176 -13.51 -12.75 -8.15
N GLU A 177 -12.91 -11.79 -8.82
CA GLU A 177 -12.43 -11.95 -10.21
C GLU A 177 -10.98 -11.50 -10.33
N THR A 178 -10.21 -12.28 -11.08
CA THR A 178 -8.84 -11.92 -11.47
C THR A 178 -8.77 -11.83 -12.98
N ASN A 179 -8.45 -10.66 -13.49
CA ASN A 179 -8.31 -10.39 -14.91
C ASN A 179 -6.88 -9.95 -15.22
N ARG A 180 -6.34 -10.50 -16.29
CA ARG A 180 -5.08 -10.04 -16.85
C ARG A 180 -5.39 -8.84 -17.75
N VAL A 181 -5.00 -7.66 -17.34
CA VAL A 181 -5.06 -6.44 -18.15
C VAL A 181 -3.75 -6.33 -18.92
N SER A 182 -3.66 -7.05 -20.03
CA SER A 182 -2.56 -6.86 -20.97
C SER A 182 -3.03 -5.97 -22.11
N GLY A 183 -2.40 -4.82 -22.26
CA GLY A 183 -2.51 -4.03 -23.47
C GLY A 183 -1.79 -4.70 -24.63
#